data_806f534c45ad42b27f440d63edd8f934
#
_entry.id   806f534c45ad42b27f440d63edd8f934
#
_cell.length_a   1.000
_cell.length_b   1.000
_cell.length_c   1.000
_cell.angle_alpha   90.00
_cell.angle_beta   90.00
_cell.angle_gamma   90.00
#
_symmetry.space_group_name_H-M   'P 1'
#
loop_
_entity.id
_entity.type
_entity.pdbx_description
1 polymer ?
#
loop_
_entity_poly.entity_id
_entity_poly.type
_entity_poly.pdbx_seq_one_letter_code
_entity_poly.pdbx_strand_id
1 'polypeptide(L)'
;MISVEEALEKVLSYVEVLEPEQKPILDCSGQVLAEDVYSTIDIPPLDNSAMDGYAVRAEDTRGASESSPRCLSVVGELAAGSLPTREVRPGAAIRIMTGAPLPEGADAVVRFEDTDEVDRKLSRGDLSQIGILCQAEKGLNVRCRGEDIAKGELILKQGKLLRPSEIGVLASLGCSAALVVRRPVVAILATGDELITVDQPLAPGKIYDSNTYTITAEVSRYGGIPRILGIGRDSVQSLTEKIDEGLNADMLITSGGVSRGDYDMVKDVLAKRGEIGFWTVCMKPGKPIAFGVMKKMERGREKKVPHLGLPGNPVSSMITFEQFARPAILKMLGKEVLAKPAIQAIIEDDVGNSDGRRLFARVVVTKRGGQYYASLTGPQGSGILTSMAKANGLAIIPENSKGVKAGDKVEVQMLDWVEE
;
A
#
# COMPACT_ATOMS: atom_id res chain seq x y z
N MET A 1 18.89 -16.73 24.35
CA MET A 1 18.73 -16.33 22.92
C MET A 1 17.34 -16.76 22.53
N ILE A 2 16.57 -15.87 21.93
CA ILE A 2 15.18 -16.14 21.49
C ILE A 2 15.14 -16.27 19.96
N SER A 3 14.13 -16.94 19.42
CA SER A 3 13.94 -17.04 17.96
C SER A 3 13.54 -15.70 17.35
N VAL A 4 13.56 -15.60 16.01
CA VAL A 4 13.09 -14.40 15.30
C VAL A 4 11.58 -14.23 15.50
N GLU A 5 10.83 -15.33 15.48
CA GLU A 5 9.38 -15.36 15.67
C GLU A 5 9.00 -14.91 17.09
N GLU A 6 9.66 -15.45 18.11
CA GLU A 6 9.45 -15.01 19.49
C GLU A 6 9.75 -13.54 19.72
N ALA A 7 10.82 -13.02 19.08
CA ALA A 7 11.16 -11.62 19.15
C ALA A 7 10.08 -10.75 18.48
N LEU A 8 9.62 -11.16 17.28
CA LEU A 8 8.56 -10.48 16.55
C LEU A 8 7.25 -10.46 17.35
N GLU A 9 6.82 -11.58 17.88
CA GLU A 9 5.60 -11.67 18.70
C GLU A 9 5.66 -10.73 19.90
N LYS A 10 6.79 -10.70 20.61
CA LYS A 10 7.01 -9.78 21.73
C LYS A 10 6.98 -8.31 21.30
N VAL A 11 7.64 -7.94 20.19
CA VAL A 11 7.58 -6.56 19.66
C VAL A 11 6.14 -6.18 19.31
N LEU A 12 5.42 -7.06 18.63
CA LEU A 12 4.04 -6.80 18.24
C LEU A 12 3.07 -6.75 19.44
N SER A 13 3.40 -7.38 20.58
CA SER A 13 2.57 -7.28 21.78
C SER A 13 2.55 -5.89 22.42
N TYR A 14 3.54 -5.04 22.11
CA TYR A 14 3.61 -3.66 22.59
C TYR A 14 2.96 -2.64 21.64
N VAL A 15 2.46 -3.09 20.49
CA VAL A 15 1.98 -2.23 19.42
C VAL A 15 0.49 -2.46 19.20
N GLU A 16 -0.28 -1.38 19.13
CA GLU A 16 -1.71 -1.38 18.82
C GLU A 16 -1.98 -0.63 17.50
N VAL A 17 -3.13 -0.90 16.90
CA VAL A 17 -3.64 -0.10 15.77
C VAL A 17 -3.93 1.31 16.28
N LEU A 18 -3.52 2.31 15.52
CA LEU A 18 -3.71 3.70 15.92
C LEU A 18 -5.15 4.17 15.73
N GLU A 19 -5.49 5.27 16.43
CA GLU A 19 -6.79 5.88 16.33
C GLU A 19 -7.10 6.38 14.90
N PRO A 20 -8.37 6.39 14.49
CA PRO A 20 -8.76 6.89 13.18
C PRO A 20 -8.70 8.42 13.10
N GLU A 21 -8.49 8.92 11.89
CA GLU A 21 -8.59 10.34 11.54
C GLU A 21 -9.41 10.52 10.26
N GLN A 22 -10.13 11.61 10.14
CA GLN A 22 -10.83 11.96 8.91
C GLN A 22 -9.92 12.79 8.01
N LYS A 23 -9.80 12.38 6.74
CA LYS A 23 -8.92 13.03 5.74
C LYS A 23 -9.61 13.17 4.39
N PRO A 24 -9.22 14.16 3.57
CA PRO A 24 -9.57 14.20 2.16
C PRO A 24 -9.17 12.88 1.47
N ILE A 25 -10.04 12.35 0.60
CA ILE A 25 -9.79 11.03 -0.02
C ILE A 25 -8.48 10.95 -0.79
N LEU A 26 -8.00 12.06 -1.40
CA LEU A 26 -6.72 12.11 -2.10
C LEU A 26 -5.51 11.87 -1.18
N ASP A 27 -5.65 12.21 0.12
CA ASP A 27 -4.58 12.02 1.10
C ASP A 27 -4.63 10.63 1.77
N CYS A 28 -5.68 9.83 1.47
CA CYS A 28 -5.91 8.53 2.09
C CYS A 28 -5.19 7.37 1.38
N SER A 29 -4.55 7.60 0.24
CA SER A 29 -3.88 6.53 -0.51
C SER A 29 -2.86 5.77 0.34
N GLY A 30 -2.96 4.43 0.36
CA GLY A 30 -2.10 3.54 1.14
C GLY A 30 -2.42 3.46 2.63
N GLN A 31 -3.50 4.13 3.11
CA GLN A 31 -4.01 3.99 4.48
C GLN A 31 -5.15 2.96 4.53
N VAL A 32 -5.45 2.48 5.73
CA VAL A 32 -6.49 1.49 5.99
C VAL A 32 -7.77 2.20 6.40
N LEU A 33 -8.88 1.83 5.79
CA LEU A 33 -10.21 2.36 6.08
C LEU A 33 -10.65 1.95 7.51
N ALA A 34 -11.12 2.92 8.29
CA ALA A 34 -11.49 2.71 9.70
C ALA A 34 -12.99 2.55 9.95
N GLU A 35 -13.81 2.58 8.89
CA GLU A 35 -15.26 2.39 8.95
C GLU A 35 -15.77 1.65 7.71
N ASP A 36 -16.97 1.10 7.79
CA ASP A 36 -17.68 0.56 6.64
C ASP A 36 -18.26 1.68 5.78
N VAL A 37 -18.12 1.60 4.46
CA VAL A 37 -18.68 2.56 3.51
C VAL A 37 -19.84 1.95 2.77
N TYR A 38 -21.02 2.55 2.95
CA TYR A 38 -22.26 2.17 2.27
C TYR A 38 -22.60 3.20 1.20
N SER A 39 -23.13 2.74 0.08
CA SER A 39 -23.59 3.66 -0.97
C SER A 39 -24.86 4.39 -0.55
N THR A 40 -24.88 5.70 -0.74
CA THR A 40 -26.08 6.54 -0.57
C THR A 40 -26.89 6.71 -1.86
N ILE A 41 -26.34 6.28 -2.99
CA ILE A 41 -26.87 6.45 -4.34
C ILE A 41 -26.76 5.14 -5.13
N ASP A 42 -27.50 5.05 -6.23
CA ASP A 42 -27.29 4.02 -7.25
C ASP A 42 -26.24 4.49 -8.26
N ILE A 43 -25.40 3.58 -8.78
CA ILE A 43 -24.46 3.84 -9.87
C ILE A 43 -24.69 2.78 -10.97
N PRO A 44 -25.09 3.19 -12.18
CA PRO A 44 -25.52 4.55 -12.54
C PRO A 44 -26.84 4.94 -11.84
N PRO A 45 -27.12 6.26 -11.69
CA PRO A 45 -28.31 6.73 -10.99
C PRO A 45 -29.62 6.55 -11.77
N LEU A 46 -29.53 6.35 -13.06
CA LEU A 46 -30.64 6.08 -13.99
C LEU A 46 -30.23 5.06 -15.04
N ASP A 47 -31.19 4.36 -15.62
CA ASP A 47 -30.95 3.58 -16.82
C ASP A 47 -30.34 4.50 -17.88
N ASN A 48 -29.25 4.07 -18.52
CA ASN A 48 -28.55 4.89 -19.51
C ASN A 48 -28.02 4.08 -20.68
N SER A 49 -27.64 4.78 -21.74
CA SER A 49 -27.05 4.15 -22.91
C SER A 49 -25.64 3.68 -22.65
N ALA A 50 -25.35 2.43 -22.97
CA ALA A 50 -24.00 1.88 -22.97
C ALA A 50 -23.19 2.24 -24.22
N MET A 51 -23.85 2.72 -25.29
CA MET A 51 -23.28 2.97 -26.61
C MET A 51 -23.80 4.29 -27.19
N ASP A 52 -23.08 4.84 -28.14
CA ASP A 52 -23.57 5.90 -29.01
C ASP A 52 -24.50 5.29 -30.06
N GLY A 53 -25.70 5.87 -30.26
CA GLY A 53 -26.68 5.27 -31.13
C GLY A 53 -28.05 5.93 -31.08
N TYR A 54 -29.06 5.11 -31.19
CA TYR A 54 -30.47 5.52 -31.19
C TYR A 54 -31.25 4.77 -30.10
N ALA A 55 -31.84 5.50 -29.17
CA ALA A 55 -32.81 4.97 -28.22
C ALA A 55 -34.10 4.68 -28.95
N VAL A 56 -34.56 3.43 -28.90
CA VAL A 56 -35.71 2.90 -29.63
C VAL A 56 -36.56 2.02 -28.73
N ARG A 57 -37.76 1.71 -29.20
CA ARG A 57 -38.51 0.55 -28.72
C ARG A 57 -38.05 -0.67 -29.48
N ALA A 58 -37.62 -1.70 -28.79
CA ALA A 58 -37.16 -2.96 -29.41
C ALA A 58 -38.23 -3.53 -30.37
N GLU A 59 -39.51 -3.40 -30.03
CA GLU A 59 -40.65 -3.84 -30.87
C GLU A 59 -40.67 -3.19 -32.26
N ASP A 60 -40.27 -1.89 -32.37
CA ASP A 60 -40.28 -1.15 -33.63
C ASP A 60 -39.14 -1.61 -34.56
N THR A 61 -38.15 -2.35 -34.05
CA THR A 61 -37.03 -2.92 -34.81
C THR A 61 -37.31 -4.36 -35.30
N ARG A 62 -38.45 -4.93 -34.98
CA ARG A 62 -38.77 -6.33 -35.33
C ARG A 62 -38.64 -6.61 -36.82
N GLY A 63 -37.80 -7.59 -37.17
CA GLY A 63 -37.53 -7.97 -38.57
C GLY A 63 -36.64 -7.00 -39.32
N ALA A 64 -35.98 -6.06 -38.62
CA ALA A 64 -34.95 -5.20 -39.23
C ALA A 64 -33.72 -6.02 -39.66
N SER A 65 -33.20 -5.70 -40.85
CA SER A 65 -31.97 -6.26 -41.38
C SER A 65 -31.36 -5.26 -42.38
N GLU A 66 -30.13 -5.47 -42.82
CA GLU A 66 -29.48 -4.67 -43.88
C GLU A 66 -30.31 -4.66 -45.17
N SER A 67 -30.93 -5.79 -45.54
CA SER A 67 -31.80 -5.92 -46.71
C SER A 67 -33.21 -5.38 -46.52
N SER A 68 -33.66 -5.20 -45.29
CA SER A 68 -34.98 -4.70 -44.92
C SER A 68 -34.92 -3.78 -43.70
N PRO A 69 -34.38 -2.56 -43.87
CA PRO A 69 -34.25 -1.61 -42.77
C PRO A 69 -35.59 -1.17 -42.19
N ARG A 70 -35.67 -0.97 -40.88
CA ARG A 70 -36.83 -0.35 -40.22
C ARG A 70 -36.61 1.13 -40.09
N CYS A 71 -37.42 1.95 -40.77
CA CYS A 71 -37.29 3.39 -40.76
C CYS A 71 -38.05 3.99 -39.56
N LEU A 72 -37.36 4.75 -38.70
CA LEU A 72 -37.92 5.44 -37.56
C LEU A 72 -37.72 6.94 -37.66
N SER A 73 -38.66 7.73 -37.14
CA SER A 73 -38.56 9.18 -37.10
C SER A 73 -37.67 9.64 -35.96
N VAL A 74 -36.63 10.41 -36.24
CA VAL A 74 -35.74 10.94 -35.19
C VAL A 74 -36.35 12.21 -34.61
N VAL A 75 -36.85 12.10 -33.36
CA VAL A 75 -37.59 13.17 -32.70
C VAL A 75 -36.74 14.05 -31.79
N GLY A 76 -35.47 13.72 -31.63
CA GLY A 76 -34.54 14.52 -30.84
C GLY A 76 -33.13 13.91 -30.75
N GLU A 77 -32.24 14.64 -30.07
CA GLU A 77 -30.90 14.20 -29.72
C GLU A 77 -30.67 14.40 -28.22
N LEU A 78 -29.99 13.45 -27.58
CA LEU A 78 -29.71 13.45 -26.14
C LEU A 78 -28.24 13.19 -25.88
N ALA A 79 -27.53 14.22 -25.41
CA ALA A 79 -26.14 14.12 -24.98
C ALA A 79 -26.02 13.67 -23.51
N ALA A 80 -24.89 13.09 -23.15
CA ALA A 80 -24.55 12.82 -21.76
C ALA A 80 -24.60 14.11 -20.92
N GLY A 81 -25.07 13.99 -19.67
CA GLY A 81 -25.26 15.13 -18.78
C GLY A 81 -26.56 15.93 -19.00
N SER A 82 -27.37 15.58 -19.99
CA SER A 82 -28.69 16.16 -20.22
C SER A 82 -29.79 15.18 -19.79
N LEU A 83 -30.97 15.69 -19.43
CA LEU A 83 -32.16 14.86 -19.18
C LEU A 83 -33.04 14.78 -20.44
N PRO A 84 -33.71 13.63 -20.68
CA PRO A 84 -34.64 13.49 -21.78
C PRO A 84 -35.82 14.48 -21.64
N THR A 85 -36.12 15.22 -22.70
CA THR A 85 -37.29 16.13 -22.75
C THR A 85 -38.39 15.60 -23.62
N ARG A 86 -38.15 14.47 -24.28
CA ARG A 86 -39.11 13.81 -25.20
C ARG A 86 -39.18 12.31 -24.92
N GLU A 87 -40.37 11.76 -25.16
CA GLU A 87 -40.68 10.34 -25.08
C GLU A 87 -40.40 9.67 -26.43
N VAL A 88 -39.97 8.41 -26.41
CA VAL A 88 -39.89 7.55 -27.61
C VAL A 88 -41.22 6.83 -27.81
N ARG A 89 -42.02 7.35 -28.74
CA ARG A 89 -43.32 6.77 -29.13
C ARG A 89 -43.14 5.71 -30.23
N PRO A 90 -44.18 4.88 -30.53
CA PRO A 90 -44.13 3.93 -31.65
C PRO A 90 -43.67 4.59 -32.96
N GLY A 91 -42.67 3.99 -33.64
CA GLY A 91 -42.09 4.51 -34.87
C GLY A 91 -41.14 5.68 -34.72
N ALA A 92 -40.78 6.06 -33.48
CA ALA A 92 -39.82 7.15 -33.20
C ALA A 92 -38.49 6.60 -32.63
N ALA A 93 -37.43 7.40 -32.76
CA ALA A 93 -36.14 7.20 -32.16
C ALA A 93 -35.59 8.52 -31.64
N ILE A 94 -34.71 8.47 -30.60
CA ILE A 94 -33.93 9.59 -30.13
C ILE A 94 -32.46 9.24 -30.32
N ARG A 95 -31.71 10.12 -31.02
CA ARG A 95 -30.25 9.98 -31.11
C ARG A 95 -29.64 10.17 -29.72
N ILE A 96 -28.90 9.19 -29.23
CA ILE A 96 -28.43 9.16 -27.85
C ILE A 96 -26.91 8.89 -27.80
N MET A 97 -26.23 9.54 -26.85
CA MET A 97 -24.83 9.35 -26.59
C MET A 97 -24.61 8.45 -25.37
N THR A 98 -23.50 7.74 -25.34
CA THR A 98 -23.07 6.90 -24.22
C THR A 98 -23.14 7.65 -22.88
N GLY A 99 -23.78 7.06 -21.89
CA GLY A 99 -23.98 7.63 -20.57
C GLY A 99 -25.19 8.58 -20.45
N ALA A 100 -25.89 8.91 -21.55
CA ALA A 100 -27.12 9.68 -21.49
C ALA A 100 -28.25 8.81 -20.91
N PRO A 101 -29.14 9.37 -20.05
CA PRO A 101 -30.27 8.63 -19.51
C PRO A 101 -31.20 8.11 -20.61
N LEU A 102 -31.72 6.91 -20.45
CA LEU A 102 -32.67 6.33 -21.41
C LEU A 102 -33.99 7.10 -21.38
N PRO A 103 -34.47 7.62 -22.53
CA PRO A 103 -35.74 8.32 -22.59
C PRO A 103 -36.92 7.40 -22.28
N GLU A 104 -37.97 7.98 -21.69
CA GLU A 104 -39.25 7.26 -21.48
C GLU A 104 -39.75 6.69 -22.79
N GLY A 105 -40.25 5.45 -22.74
CA GLY A 105 -40.74 4.72 -23.90
C GLY A 105 -39.70 3.92 -24.65
N ALA A 106 -38.40 4.27 -24.54
CA ALA A 106 -37.31 3.47 -25.09
C ALA A 106 -36.98 2.28 -24.14
N ASP A 107 -36.61 1.14 -24.72
CA ASP A 107 -36.20 -0.03 -23.97
C ASP A 107 -34.95 -0.74 -24.58
N ALA A 108 -34.37 -0.14 -25.62
CA ALA A 108 -33.14 -0.59 -26.27
C ALA A 108 -32.40 0.58 -26.90
N VAL A 109 -31.08 0.41 -27.13
CA VAL A 109 -30.25 1.33 -27.90
C VAL A 109 -29.59 0.56 -29.06
N VAL A 110 -29.85 1.01 -30.29
CA VAL A 110 -29.19 0.51 -31.49
C VAL A 110 -27.98 1.40 -31.78
N ARG A 111 -26.79 0.80 -31.92
CA ARG A 111 -25.56 1.53 -32.20
C ARG A 111 -25.60 2.26 -33.54
N PHE A 112 -24.81 3.31 -33.70
CA PHE A 112 -24.70 4.01 -35.01
C PHE A 112 -24.29 3.08 -36.14
N GLU A 113 -23.38 2.10 -35.85
CA GLU A 113 -22.89 1.14 -36.85
C GLU A 113 -23.98 0.18 -37.33
N ASP A 114 -25.04 0.00 -36.56
CA ASP A 114 -26.17 -0.85 -36.90
C ASP A 114 -27.32 -0.06 -37.52
N THR A 115 -27.02 1.14 -38.08
CA THR A 115 -27.97 2.05 -38.76
C THR A 115 -27.43 2.55 -40.09
N ASP A 116 -28.29 3.19 -40.90
CA ASP A 116 -27.94 3.85 -42.13
C ASP A 116 -27.51 5.34 -41.92
N GLU A 117 -27.09 5.73 -40.71
CA GLU A 117 -26.77 7.12 -40.35
C GLU A 117 -25.69 7.71 -41.28
N VAL A 118 -24.61 6.99 -41.56
CA VAL A 118 -23.49 7.46 -42.40
C VAL A 118 -23.97 7.72 -43.80
N ASP A 119 -24.74 6.80 -44.40
CA ASP A 119 -25.24 6.91 -45.77
C ASP A 119 -26.24 8.07 -45.91
N ARG A 120 -27.09 8.27 -44.88
CA ARG A 120 -28.05 9.41 -44.87
C ARG A 120 -27.35 10.74 -44.74
N LYS A 121 -26.33 10.86 -43.87
CA LYS A 121 -25.52 12.09 -43.76
C LYS A 121 -24.84 12.44 -45.08
N LEU A 122 -24.28 11.45 -45.76
CA LEU A 122 -23.60 11.65 -47.03
C LEU A 122 -24.54 11.96 -48.18
N SER A 123 -25.72 11.31 -48.23
CA SER A 123 -26.62 11.42 -49.38
C SER A 123 -27.70 12.50 -49.26
N ARG A 124 -28.17 12.82 -48.02
CA ARG A 124 -29.32 13.69 -47.80
C ARG A 124 -29.03 14.86 -46.87
N GLY A 125 -27.96 14.80 -46.07
CA GLY A 125 -27.65 15.84 -45.05
C GLY A 125 -28.70 15.96 -43.93
N ASP A 126 -29.69 15.07 -43.87
CA ASP A 126 -30.85 15.12 -43.00
C ASP A 126 -30.95 13.81 -42.18
N LEU A 127 -31.10 13.94 -40.88
CA LEU A 127 -31.31 12.87 -39.91
C LEU A 127 -32.70 12.89 -39.28
N SER A 128 -33.69 13.46 -39.93
CA SER A 128 -35.09 13.42 -39.45
C SER A 128 -35.68 12.00 -39.41
N GLN A 129 -35.07 11.08 -40.13
CA GLN A 129 -35.36 9.66 -40.09
C GLN A 129 -34.06 8.82 -40.05
N ILE A 130 -34.14 7.64 -39.48
CA ILE A 130 -33.06 6.66 -39.39
C ILE A 130 -33.51 5.29 -39.80
N GLY A 131 -32.72 4.57 -40.60
CA GLY A 131 -32.90 3.17 -40.90
C GLY A 131 -32.19 2.28 -39.92
N ILE A 132 -32.93 1.47 -39.19
CA ILE A 132 -32.37 0.45 -38.28
C ILE A 132 -32.07 -0.81 -39.08
N LEU A 133 -30.84 -1.30 -39.04
CA LEU A 133 -30.30 -2.42 -39.83
C LEU A 133 -30.29 -3.75 -39.09
N CYS A 134 -30.59 -3.76 -37.80
CA CYS A 134 -30.67 -4.97 -37.00
C CYS A 134 -31.88 -4.97 -36.07
N GLN A 135 -32.40 -6.16 -35.72
CA GLN A 135 -33.42 -6.29 -34.71
C GLN A 135 -32.79 -6.18 -33.34
N ALA A 136 -33.28 -5.26 -32.51
CA ALA A 136 -32.88 -5.09 -31.13
C ALA A 136 -33.73 -5.93 -30.19
N GLU A 137 -33.15 -6.50 -29.18
CA GLU A 137 -33.84 -7.08 -28.02
C GLU A 137 -34.01 -6.04 -26.93
N LYS A 138 -35.03 -6.20 -26.09
CA LYS A 138 -35.23 -5.34 -24.91
C LYS A 138 -34.01 -5.41 -24.00
N GLY A 139 -33.51 -4.25 -23.58
CA GLY A 139 -32.29 -4.10 -22.76
C GLY A 139 -30.97 -4.05 -23.57
N LEU A 140 -31.03 -4.21 -24.89
CA LEU A 140 -29.81 -4.13 -25.73
C LEU A 140 -29.12 -2.78 -25.51
N ASN A 141 -27.84 -2.82 -25.13
CA ASN A 141 -27.00 -1.65 -24.89
C ASN A 141 -27.56 -0.64 -23.86
N VAL A 142 -28.35 -1.12 -22.91
CA VAL A 142 -28.85 -0.35 -21.76
C VAL A 142 -28.12 -0.79 -20.51
N ARG A 143 -27.52 0.13 -19.77
CA ARG A 143 -27.06 -0.09 -18.39
C ARG A 143 -28.17 0.25 -17.44
N CYS A 144 -28.52 -0.71 -16.60
CA CYS A 144 -29.59 -0.52 -15.63
C CYS A 144 -29.15 0.36 -14.46
N ARG A 145 -30.06 1.11 -13.91
CA ARG A 145 -29.86 1.84 -12.64
C ARG A 145 -29.33 0.90 -11.57
N GLY A 146 -28.25 1.28 -10.87
CA GLY A 146 -27.65 0.48 -9.80
C GLY A 146 -26.93 -0.80 -10.27
N GLU A 147 -26.64 -0.93 -11.56
CA GLU A 147 -25.97 -2.10 -12.14
C GLU A 147 -24.57 -2.32 -11.55
N ASP A 148 -23.82 -1.25 -11.26
CA ASP A 148 -22.49 -1.32 -10.64
C ASP A 148 -22.58 -1.27 -9.12
N ILE A 149 -23.33 -0.31 -8.58
CA ILE A 149 -23.52 -0.11 -7.14
C ILE A 149 -24.98 0.21 -6.84
N ALA A 150 -25.60 -0.59 -5.98
CA ALA A 150 -26.96 -0.33 -5.50
C ALA A 150 -26.94 0.56 -4.23
N LYS A 151 -27.92 1.45 -4.11
CA LYS A 151 -28.11 2.26 -2.91
C LYS A 151 -28.30 1.37 -1.67
N GLY A 152 -27.54 1.64 -0.60
CA GLY A 152 -27.55 0.88 0.65
C GLY A 152 -26.58 -0.31 0.66
N GLU A 153 -25.92 -0.60 -0.45
CA GLU A 153 -24.94 -1.67 -0.53
C GLU A 153 -23.66 -1.31 0.25
N LEU A 154 -23.06 -2.30 0.93
CA LEU A 154 -21.74 -2.19 1.55
C LEU A 154 -20.67 -2.31 0.47
N ILE A 155 -19.96 -1.23 0.19
CA ILE A 155 -19.00 -1.15 -0.92
C ILE A 155 -17.58 -1.40 -0.45
N LEU A 156 -17.18 -0.76 0.65
CA LEU A 156 -15.85 -0.95 1.23
C LEU A 156 -15.99 -1.27 2.71
N LYS A 157 -15.36 -2.36 3.15
CA LYS A 157 -15.33 -2.77 4.56
C LYS A 157 -14.24 -2.04 5.33
N GLN A 158 -14.48 -1.79 6.60
CA GLN A 158 -13.42 -1.47 7.56
C GLN A 158 -12.25 -2.46 7.43
N GLY A 159 -11.02 -1.97 7.57
CA GLY A 159 -9.80 -2.76 7.37
C GLY A 159 -9.31 -2.81 5.92
N LYS A 160 -10.07 -2.28 4.96
CA LYS A 160 -9.66 -2.25 3.56
C LYS A 160 -8.52 -1.26 3.32
N LEU A 161 -7.46 -1.71 2.66
CA LEU A 161 -6.39 -0.82 2.17
C LEU A 161 -6.92 0.02 1.00
N LEU A 162 -6.78 1.34 1.09
CA LEU A 162 -7.20 2.28 0.06
C LEU A 162 -6.13 2.41 -1.03
N ARG A 163 -6.31 1.69 -2.12
CA ARG A 163 -5.53 1.76 -3.36
C ARG A 163 -6.19 2.77 -4.31
N PRO A 164 -5.61 3.06 -5.47
CA PRO A 164 -6.22 3.96 -6.45
C PRO A 164 -7.66 3.61 -6.84
N SER A 165 -7.99 2.31 -6.92
CA SER A 165 -9.35 1.82 -7.23
C SER A 165 -10.35 2.19 -6.14
N GLU A 166 -10.01 1.98 -4.86
CA GLU A 166 -10.87 2.31 -3.73
C GLU A 166 -11.08 3.84 -3.60
N ILE A 167 -10.03 4.63 -3.90
CA ILE A 167 -10.17 6.10 -3.98
C ILE A 167 -11.15 6.51 -5.10
N GLY A 168 -11.07 5.86 -6.26
CA GLY A 168 -12.01 6.07 -7.37
C GLY A 168 -13.45 5.73 -6.99
N VAL A 169 -13.65 4.62 -6.28
CA VAL A 169 -14.97 4.21 -5.75
C VAL A 169 -15.50 5.26 -4.76
N LEU A 170 -14.72 5.70 -3.77
CA LEU A 170 -15.12 6.76 -2.85
C LEU A 170 -15.54 8.04 -3.58
N ALA A 171 -14.78 8.42 -4.60
CA ALA A 171 -15.09 9.59 -5.43
C ALA A 171 -16.40 9.41 -6.21
N SER A 172 -16.66 8.21 -6.77
CA SER A 172 -17.90 7.92 -7.50
C SER A 172 -19.15 7.95 -6.59
N LEU A 173 -18.97 7.67 -5.30
CA LEU A 173 -20.00 7.80 -4.26
C LEU A 173 -20.20 9.25 -3.77
N GLY A 174 -19.39 10.20 -4.25
CA GLY A 174 -19.42 11.60 -3.81
C GLY A 174 -18.75 11.85 -2.45
N CYS A 175 -17.95 10.90 -1.95
CA CYS A 175 -17.22 11.07 -0.71
C CYS A 175 -16.03 12.02 -0.93
N SER A 176 -16.00 13.15 -0.24
CA SER A 176 -14.87 14.08 -0.27
C SER A 176 -13.80 13.75 0.76
N ALA A 177 -14.16 13.00 1.81
CA ALA A 177 -13.28 12.57 2.90
C ALA A 177 -13.62 11.14 3.31
N ALA A 178 -12.68 10.45 3.95
CA ALA A 178 -12.85 9.12 4.52
C ALA A 178 -12.23 9.05 5.92
N LEU A 179 -12.77 8.18 6.77
CA LEU A 179 -12.20 7.85 8.07
C LEU A 179 -11.16 6.74 7.88
N VAL A 180 -9.90 7.02 8.19
CA VAL A 180 -8.78 6.10 7.99
C VAL A 180 -7.95 5.96 9.25
N VAL A 181 -7.27 4.82 9.44
CA VAL A 181 -6.27 4.67 10.49
C VAL A 181 -5.12 5.65 10.21
N ARG A 182 -4.80 6.53 11.19
CA ARG A 182 -3.77 7.53 11.01
C ARG A 182 -2.37 6.91 10.88
N ARG A 183 -1.46 7.65 10.26
CA ARG A 183 -0.07 7.22 10.11
C ARG A 183 0.70 7.39 11.43
N PRO A 184 1.52 6.40 11.85
CA PRO A 184 2.35 6.51 13.03
C PRO A 184 3.47 7.54 12.83
N VAL A 185 3.67 8.39 13.81
CA VAL A 185 4.87 9.23 13.94
C VAL A 185 5.95 8.38 14.61
N VAL A 186 7.07 8.16 13.92
CA VAL A 186 8.20 7.36 14.41
C VAL A 186 9.39 8.28 14.67
N ALA A 187 9.75 8.43 15.95
CA ALA A 187 10.94 9.18 16.34
C ALA A 187 12.20 8.34 16.11
N ILE A 188 13.25 8.94 15.59
CA ILE A 188 14.51 8.28 15.22
C ILE A 188 15.66 8.99 15.91
N LEU A 189 16.41 8.27 16.74
CA LEU A 189 17.55 8.76 17.50
C LEU A 189 18.79 7.90 17.19
N ALA A 190 19.85 8.48 16.63
CA ALA A 190 21.15 7.83 16.57
C ALA A 190 21.92 8.09 17.87
N THR A 191 22.75 7.13 18.30
CA THR A 191 23.60 7.27 19.51
C THR A 191 25.04 6.88 19.19
N GLY A 192 25.97 7.66 19.69
CA GLY A 192 27.41 7.43 19.57
C GLY A 192 28.19 8.73 19.38
N ASP A 193 29.29 8.85 20.10
CA ASP A 193 30.17 10.02 19.98
C ASP A 193 30.98 10.02 18.68
N GLU A 194 31.14 8.88 18.00
CA GLU A 194 31.78 8.73 16.70
C GLU A 194 30.97 9.36 15.56
N LEU A 195 29.67 9.56 15.75
CA LEU A 195 28.76 9.98 14.68
C LEU A 195 28.83 11.50 14.43
N ILE A 196 28.75 11.86 13.15
CA ILE A 196 28.53 13.24 12.67
C ILE A 196 27.45 13.27 11.61
N THR A 197 26.83 14.42 11.43
CA THR A 197 25.83 14.66 10.38
C THR A 197 26.49 14.85 9.03
N VAL A 198 25.77 14.60 7.92
CA VAL A 198 26.31 14.62 6.56
C VAL A 198 26.73 16.01 6.07
N ASP A 199 26.28 17.08 6.71
CA ASP A 199 26.63 18.47 6.45
C ASP A 199 27.95 18.93 7.10
N GLN A 200 28.53 18.08 7.97
CA GLN A 200 29.79 18.37 8.64
C GLN A 200 30.98 17.75 7.88
N PRO A 201 32.16 18.39 7.85
CA PRO A 201 33.34 17.78 7.30
C PRO A 201 33.77 16.57 8.14
N LEU A 202 34.19 15.49 7.45
CA LEU A 202 34.69 14.29 8.12
C LEU A 202 35.95 14.56 8.89
N ALA A 203 35.95 14.33 10.21
CA ALA A 203 37.11 14.45 11.08
C ALA A 203 37.71 13.08 11.43
N PRO A 204 38.99 13.01 11.82
CA PRO A 204 39.60 11.76 12.27
C PRO A 204 38.82 11.13 13.42
N GLY A 205 38.59 9.83 13.38
CA GLY A 205 37.81 9.08 14.39
C GLY A 205 36.28 9.28 14.32
N LYS A 206 35.79 10.00 13.32
CA LYS A 206 34.36 10.20 13.09
C LYS A 206 33.91 9.44 11.84
N ILE A 207 32.61 9.09 11.84
CA ILE A 207 31.90 8.52 10.70
C ILE A 207 30.55 9.25 10.50
N TYR A 208 30.06 9.27 9.28
CA TYR A 208 28.72 9.81 9.02
C TYR A 208 27.65 8.89 9.55
N ASP A 209 26.62 9.49 10.17
CA ASP A 209 25.40 8.79 10.57
C ASP A 209 24.58 8.40 9.33
N SER A 210 24.78 7.19 8.84
CA SER A 210 23.99 6.63 7.73
C SER A 210 22.68 5.99 8.20
N ASN A 211 22.62 5.53 9.46
CA ASN A 211 21.47 4.79 9.97
C ASN A 211 20.24 5.67 10.11
N THR A 212 20.36 6.92 10.58
CA THR A 212 19.22 7.85 10.62
C THR A 212 18.59 8.00 9.25
N TYR A 213 19.39 8.10 8.17
CA TYR A 213 18.87 8.28 6.81
C TYR A 213 18.19 7.00 6.28
N THR A 214 18.78 5.84 6.50
CA THR A 214 18.18 4.57 6.07
C THR A 214 16.87 4.29 6.82
N ILE A 215 16.86 4.44 8.15
CA ILE A 215 15.66 4.24 8.98
C ILE A 215 14.57 5.24 8.60
N THR A 216 14.92 6.51 8.35
CA THR A 216 13.96 7.54 7.89
C THR A 216 13.31 7.15 6.58
N ALA A 217 14.10 6.67 5.61
CA ALA A 217 13.59 6.20 4.32
C ALA A 217 12.71 4.95 4.47
N GLU A 218 13.12 4.00 5.32
CA GLU A 218 12.33 2.78 5.61
C GLU A 218 10.99 3.12 6.31
N VAL A 219 11.00 4.00 7.32
CA VAL A 219 9.76 4.48 7.98
C VAL A 219 8.81 5.10 6.96
N SER A 220 9.31 5.98 6.10
CA SER A 220 8.51 6.62 5.05
C SER A 220 7.97 5.62 4.05
N ARG A 221 8.80 4.67 3.62
CA ARG A 221 8.43 3.60 2.67
C ARG A 221 7.25 2.77 3.18
N TYR A 222 7.24 2.46 4.48
CA TYR A 222 6.19 1.63 5.07
C TYR A 222 5.00 2.43 5.61
N GLY A 223 4.93 3.73 5.28
CA GLY A 223 3.76 4.57 5.55
C GLY A 223 3.78 5.30 6.89
N GLY A 224 4.87 5.22 7.67
CA GLY A 224 5.07 6.03 8.87
C GLY A 224 5.51 7.46 8.53
N ILE A 225 5.43 8.35 9.51
CA ILE A 225 5.93 9.72 9.46
C ILE A 225 7.20 9.78 10.31
N PRO A 226 8.40 9.89 9.71
CA PRO A 226 9.65 9.93 10.45
C PRO A 226 9.83 11.29 11.14
N ARG A 227 10.29 11.26 12.40
CA ARG A 227 10.74 12.43 13.16
C ARG A 227 12.19 12.23 13.59
N ILE A 228 13.11 12.93 12.96
CA ILE A 228 14.55 12.84 13.27
C ILE A 228 14.85 13.66 14.51
N LEU A 229 15.39 13.02 15.55
CA LEU A 229 15.82 13.65 16.80
C LEU A 229 17.30 14.05 16.76
N GLY A 230 18.05 13.60 15.75
CA GLY A 230 19.49 13.82 15.60
C GLY A 230 20.31 12.79 16.37
N ILE A 231 21.53 13.18 16.76
CA ILE A 231 22.52 12.32 17.42
C ILE A 231 22.53 12.60 18.93
N GLY A 232 22.21 11.57 19.73
CA GLY A 232 22.42 11.58 21.17
C GLY A 232 23.88 11.28 21.50
N ARG A 233 24.51 12.17 22.25
CA ARG A 233 25.89 11.96 22.73
C ARG A 233 25.88 10.97 23.89
N ASP A 234 27.04 10.31 24.11
CA ASP A 234 27.22 9.32 25.17
C ASP A 234 27.28 9.99 26.56
N SER A 235 26.20 10.69 26.91
CA SER A 235 25.95 11.27 28.23
C SER A 235 24.49 11.05 28.67
N VAL A 236 24.30 10.74 29.95
CA VAL A 236 22.97 10.50 30.51
C VAL A 236 22.02 11.68 30.27
N GLN A 237 22.52 12.92 30.35
CA GLN A 237 21.70 14.11 30.14
C GLN A 237 21.22 14.20 28.67
N SER A 238 22.17 14.13 27.70
CA SER A 238 21.85 14.21 26.26
C SER A 238 20.86 13.12 25.82
N LEU A 239 21.10 11.88 26.27
CA LEU A 239 20.23 10.76 25.97
C LEU A 239 18.84 10.94 26.57
N THR A 240 18.75 11.41 27.84
CA THR A 240 17.47 11.63 28.52
C THR A 240 16.63 12.68 27.81
N GLU A 241 17.23 13.84 27.48
CA GLU A 241 16.55 14.93 26.77
C GLU A 241 15.98 14.46 25.42
N LYS A 242 16.80 13.74 24.62
CA LYS A 242 16.40 13.24 23.31
C LYS A 242 15.34 12.14 23.39
N ILE A 243 15.45 11.24 24.37
CA ILE A 243 14.44 10.21 24.61
C ILE A 243 13.10 10.85 25.02
N ASP A 244 13.13 11.83 25.93
CA ASP A 244 11.92 12.54 26.36
C ASP A 244 11.23 13.29 25.19
N GLU A 245 12.01 13.85 24.27
CA GLU A 245 11.50 14.41 23.02
C GLU A 245 10.84 13.32 22.15
N GLY A 246 11.46 12.14 22.06
CA GLY A 246 10.97 10.98 21.29
C GLY A 246 9.66 10.41 21.82
N LEU A 247 9.37 10.55 23.12
CA LEU A 247 8.10 10.08 23.72
C LEU A 247 6.86 10.87 23.26
N ASN A 248 7.03 11.94 22.50
CA ASN A 248 5.91 12.63 21.83
C ASN A 248 5.46 11.93 20.54
N ALA A 249 6.19 10.89 20.09
CA ALA A 249 5.85 10.08 18.92
C ALA A 249 4.98 8.87 19.31
N ASP A 250 4.62 8.07 18.32
CA ASP A 250 3.89 6.80 18.51
C ASP A 250 4.84 5.61 18.70
N MET A 251 6.07 5.74 18.22
CA MET A 251 7.15 4.78 18.38
C MET A 251 8.48 5.52 18.43
N LEU A 252 9.42 5.02 19.24
CA LEU A 252 10.80 5.48 19.27
C LEU A 252 11.73 4.38 18.75
N ILE A 253 12.52 4.70 17.73
CA ILE A 253 13.61 3.86 17.24
C ILE A 253 14.94 4.49 17.62
N THR A 254 15.81 3.74 18.31
CA THR A 254 17.20 4.14 18.52
C THR A 254 18.14 3.29 17.67
N SER A 255 19.22 3.87 17.17
CA SER A 255 20.27 3.17 16.44
C SER A 255 21.60 3.35 17.15
N GLY A 256 22.26 2.23 17.46
CA GLY A 256 23.44 2.20 18.34
C GLY A 256 23.08 1.97 19.80
N GLY A 257 24.10 1.91 20.68
CA GLY A 257 23.92 1.75 22.13
C GLY A 257 23.31 0.42 22.62
N VAL A 258 23.20 -0.60 21.73
CA VAL A 258 22.66 -1.92 22.10
C VAL A 258 23.74 -3.01 22.17
N SER A 259 25.02 -2.66 21.99
CA SER A 259 26.15 -3.58 22.07
C SER A 259 26.72 -3.66 23.50
N ARG A 260 27.52 -4.69 23.80
CA ARG A 260 28.00 -4.97 25.16
C ARG A 260 28.93 -3.89 25.76
N GLY A 261 29.50 -2.97 24.96
CA GLY A 261 30.45 -1.96 25.43
C GLY A 261 29.78 -0.64 25.85
N ASP A 262 28.77 -0.17 25.09
CA ASP A 262 28.07 1.11 25.34
C ASP A 262 26.75 0.88 26.11
N TYR A 263 26.61 -0.31 26.63
CA TYR A 263 25.39 -0.91 27.14
C TYR A 263 24.83 -0.22 28.39
N ASP A 264 25.68 0.33 29.23
CA ASP A 264 25.22 0.74 30.57
C ASP A 264 24.48 2.09 30.54
N MET A 265 24.93 3.10 29.82
CA MET A 265 24.26 4.40 29.83
C MET A 265 22.91 4.44 29.11
N VAL A 266 22.84 3.91 27.89
CA VAL A 266 21.57 3.85 27.15
C VAL A 266 20.58 2.96 27.87
N LYS A 267 21.04 1.82 28.38
CA LYS A 267 20.26 0.89 29.20
C LYS A 267 19.71 1.54 30.46
N ASP A 268 20.53 2.25 31.20
CA ASP A 268 20.15 2.88 32.47
C ASP A 268 19.11 4.00 32.25
N VAL A 269 19.25 4.78 31.17
CA VAL A 269 18.27 5.79 30.81
C VAL A 269 16.96 5.16 30.37
N LEU A 270 17.01 4.15 29.52
CA LEU A 270 15.81 3.44 29.05
C LEU A 270 15.08 2.72 30.19
N ALA A 271 15.81 2.04 31.09
CA ALA A 271 15.23 1.33 32.25
C ALA A 271 14.53 2.25 33.25
N LYS A 272 14.98 3.51 33.37
CA LYS A 272 14.33 4.52 34.23
C LYS A 272 13.02 5.05 33.65
N ARG A 273 12.82 4.92 32.33
CA ARG A 273 11.67 5.48 31.59
C ARG A 273 10.64 4.43 31.17
N GLY A 274 10.91 3.14 31.37
CA GLY A 274 9.98 2.09 30.92
C GLY A 274 10.47 0.67 31.20
N GLU A 275 9.78 -0.27 30.61
CA GLU A 275 10.05 -1.70 30.70
C GLU A 275 10.75 -2.16 29.40
N ILE A 276 12.08 -1.96 29.34
CA ILE A 276 12.89 -2.28 28.16
C ILE A 276 13.69 -3.54 28.43
N GLY A 277 13.48 -4.57 27.60
CA GLY A 277 14.27 -5.78 27.54
C GLY A 277 15.39 -5.70 26.51
N PHE A 278 16.56 -6.22 26.88
CA PHE A 278 17.69 -6.38 25.96
C PHE A 278 17.81 -7.84 25.58
N TRP A 279 17.73 -8.12 24.29
CA TRP A 279 17.54 -9.47 23.79
C TRP A 279 18.67 -9.87 22.86
N THR A 280 19.02 -11.13 22.93
CA THR A 280 19.88 -11.79 21.94
C THR A 280 18.99 -12.65 21.04
N VAL A 281 18.78 -12.19 19.82
CA VAL A 281 17.95 -12.90 18.83
C VAL A 281 18.80 -13.87 18.01
N CYS A 282 18.23 -15.03 17.67
CA CYS A 282 18.87 -16.07 16.88
C CYS A 282 18.94 -15.72 15.39
N MET A 283 19.53 -14.56 15.06
CA MET A 283 19.66 -14.07 13.68
C MET A 283 21.06 -13.52 13.39
N LYS A 284 21.38 -13.43 12.10
CA LYS A 284 22.64 -12.88 11.57
C LYS A 284 22.34 -12.21 10.21
N PRO A 285 22.72 -10.90 10.07
CA PRO A 285 23.15 -9.98 11.12
C PRO A 285 21.97 -9.57 12.03
N GLY A 286 22.23 -8.76 13.07
CA GLY A 286 21.18 -8.21 13.93
C GLY A 286 20.97 -8.91 15.27
N LYS A 287 22.01 -9.61 15.80
CA LYS A 287 21.95 -10.38 17.05
C LYS A 287 21.45 -9.58 18.28
N PRO A 288 22.02 -8.40 18.64
CA PRO A 288 21.53 -7.61 19.75
C PRO A 288 20.36 -6.72 19.33
N ILE A 289 19.33 -6.68 20.14
CA ILE A 289 18.18 -5.80 19.98
C ILE A 289 17.64 -5.38 21.35
N ALA A 290 17.16 -4.16 21.48
CA ALA A 290 16.40 -3.72 22.65
C ALA A 290 14.97 -3.43 22.25
N PHE A 291 13.99 -3.90 23.01
CA PHE A 291 12.61 -3.52 22.77
C PHE A 291 11.78 -3.59 24.04
N GLY A 292 10.71 -2.81 24.07
CA GLY A 292 9.78 -2.71 25.18
C GLY A 292 8.91 -1.48 25.08
N VAL A 293 8.41 -1.00 26.22
CA VAL A 293 7.52 0.13 26.32
C VAL A 293 8.12 1.20 27.22
N MET A 294 8.14 2.41 26.74
CA MET A 294 8.46 3.60 27.52
C MET A 294 7.18 4.28 28.01
N LYS A 295 7.26 4.89 29.16
CA LYS A 295 6.10 5.51 29.84
C LYS A 295 6.26 7.02 29.88
N LYS A 296 5.19 7.74 29.52
CA LYS A 296 5.10 9.19 29.66
C LYS A 296 3.74 9.57 30.24
N MET A 297 3.74 10.51 31.19
CA MET A 297 2.48 11.12 31.65
C MET A 297 2.03 12.19 30.65
N GLU A 298 0.86 12.01 30.05
CA GLU A 298 0.25 12.98 29.14
C GLU A 298 -1.17 13.25 29.60
N ARG A 299 -1.47 14.53 29.91
CA ARG A 299 -2.82 14.98 30.40
C ARG A 299 -3.38 14.10 31.54
N GLY A 300 -2.51 13.67 32.47
CA GLY A 300 -2.90 12.83 33.61
C GLY A 300 -3.12 11.37 33.34
N ARG A 301 -2.81 10.88 32.12
CA ARG A 301 -2.84 9.47 31.75
C ARG A 301 -1.45 8.98 31.37
N GLU A 302 -1.16 7.70 31.65
CA GLU A 302 0.08 7.07 31.22
C GLU A 302 -0.04 6.72 29.72
N LYS A 303 0.79 7.38 28.90
CA LYS A 303 1.00 7.02 27.48
C LYS A 303 2.13 6.01 27.42
N LYS A 304 1.90 4.91 26.75
CA LYS A 304 2.89 3.88 26.43
C LYS A 304 3.42 4.09 25.03
N VAL A 305 4.75 4.23 24.90
CA VAL A 305 5.42 4.42 23.61
C VAL A 305 6.32 3.21 23.36
N PRO A 306 6.03 2.36 22.37
CA PRO A 306 6.92 1.28 21.98
C PRO A 306 8.31 1.81 21.61
N HIS A 307 9.33 1.13 22.11
CA HIS A 307 10.74 1.42 21.79
C HIS A 307 11.37 0.22 21.12
N LEU A 308 12.16 0.48 20.09
CA LEU A 308 12.97 -0.50 19.40
C LEU A 308 14.41 0.03 19.20
N GLY A 309 15.37 -0.60 19.86
CA GLY A 309 16.79 -0.29 19.71
C GLY A 309 17.43 -1.21 18.68
N LEU A 310 17.93 -0.63 17.60
CA LEU A 310 18.57 -1.30 16.47
C LEU A 310 20.09 -1.29 16.64
N PRO A 311 20.82 -2.29 16.08
CA PRO A 311 22.27 -2.33 16.10
C PRO A 311 22.91 -1.12 15.37
N GLY A 312 24.09 -0.68 15.80
CA GLY A 312 24.84 0.40 15.15
C GLY A 312 25.39 0.05 13.77
N ASN A 313 25.72 -1.23 13.49
CA ASN A 313 26.15 -1.64 12.15
C ASN A 313 25.02 -1.48 11.12
N PRO A 314 25.23 -0.79 9.97
CA PRO A 314 24.14 -0.38 9.08
C PRO A 314 23.33 -1.52 8.49
N VAL A 315 23.98 -2.60 8.04
CA VAL A 315 23.26 -3.77 7.52
C VAL A 315 22.47 -4.47 8.61
N SER A 316 23.01 -4.54 9.84
CA SER A 316 22.27 -5.10 10.97
C SER A 316 21.05 -4.25 11.30
N SER A 317 21.19 -2.93 11.29
CA SER A 317 20.09 -1.98 11.52
C SER A 317 18.97 -2.19 10.51
N MET A 318 19.28 -2.17 9.21
CA MET A 318 18.29 -2.35 8.15
C MET A 318 17.57 -3.72 8.23
N ILE A 319 18.32 -4.82 8.38
CA ILE A 319 17.70 -6.15 8.48
C ILE A 319 16.86 -6.29 9.75
N THR A 320 17.32 -5.73 10.88
CA THR A 320 16.53 -5.72 12.11
C THR A 320 15.27 -4.85 11.97
N PHE A 321 15.36 -3.72 11.27
CA PHE A 321 14.19 -2.90 10.92
C PHE A 321 13.18 -3.71 10.11
N GLU A 322 13.61 -4.36 9.04
CA GLU A 322 12.76 -5.17 8.17
C GLU A 322 12.03 -6.30 8.93
N GLN A 323 12.71 -6.93 9.90
CA GLN A 323 12.13 -8.05 10.66
C GLN A 323 11.21 -7.61 11.80
N PHE A 324 11.40 -6.41 12.39
CA PHE A 324 10.70 -6.01 13.62
C PHE A 324 10.02 -4.64 13.54
N ALA A 325 10.72 -3.59 13.09
CA ALA A 325 10.14 -2.25 13.02
C ALA A 325 9.06 -2.14 11.92
N ARG A 326 9.34 -2.70 10.75
CA ARG A 326 8.38 -2.72 9.64
C ARG A 326 7.05 -3.37 10.04
N PRO A 327 6.99 -4.62 10.54
CA PRO A 327 5.73 -5.22 10.93
C PRO A 327 5.03 -4.46 12.07
N ALA A 328 5.78 -3.83 12.98
CA ALA A 328 5.21 -2.95 14.01
C ALA A 328 4.52 -1.72 13.39
N ILE A 329 5.17 -1.05 12.44
CA ILE A 329 4.59 0.10 11.70
C ILE A 329 3.35 -0.34 10.91
N LEU A 330 3.41 -1.48 10.22
CA LEU A 330 2.26 -2.01 9.47
C LEU A 330 1.07 -2.33 10.39
N LYS A 331 1.33 -2.90 11.59
CA LYS A 331 0.30 -3.14 12.59
C LYS A 331 -0.32 -1.83 13.10
N MET A 332 0.49 -0.80 13.39
CA MET A 332 -0.01 0.53 13.78
C MET A 332 -0.94 1.13 12.72
N LEU A 333 -0.65 0.90 11.44
CA LEU A 333 -1.47 1.31 10.31
C LEU A 333 -2.76 0.48 10.13
N GLY A 334 -2.98 -0.56 10.94
CA GLY A 334 -4.11 -1.46 10.81
C GLY A 334 -4.02 -2.46 9.66
N LYS A 335 -2.82 -2.68 9.10
CA LYS A 335 -2.64 -3.69 8.05
C LYS A 335 -2.67 -5.09 8.65
N GLU A 336 -3.38 -6.02 8.00
CA GLU A 336 -3.50 -7.41 8.44
C GLU A 336 -2.28 -8.27 8.04
N VAL A 337 -1.75 -8.03 6.83
CA VAL A 337 -0.60 -8.77 6.30
C VAL A 337 0.69 -8.09 6.77
N LEU A 338 1.33 -8.68 7.78
CA LEU A 338 2.59 -8.18 8.33
C LEU A 338 3.81 -8.93 7.79
N ALA A 339 3.63 -10.08 7.16
CA ALA A 339 4.71 -10.87 6.57
C ALA A 339 5.29 -10.13 5.35
N LYS A 340 6.61 -10.28 5.15
CA LYS A 340 7.24 -9.77 3.93
C LYS A 340 6.98 -10.72 2.77
N PRO A 341 6.69 -10.20 1.55
CA PRO A 341 6.58 -11.05 0.37
C PRO A 341 7.82 -11.93 0.19
N ALA A 342 7.62 -13.22 0.04
CA ALA A 342 8.70 -14.18 -0.11
C ALA A 342 8.47 -15.11 -1.30
N ILE A 343 9.57 -15.60 -1.86
CA ILE A 343 9.57 -16.54 -2.99
C ILE A 343 10.55 -17.68 -2.73
N GLN A 344 10.39 -18.77 -3.48
CA GLN A 344 11.41 -19.80 -3.58
C GLN A 344 12.33 -19.49 -4.77
N ALA A 345 13.64 -19.44 -4.53
CA ALA A 345 14.66 -19.23 -5.53
C ALA A 345 15.74 -20.32 -5.48
N ILE A 346 16.45 -20.55 -6.58
CA ILE A 346 17.66 -21.38 -6.60
C ILE A 346 18.84 -20.48 -6.25
N ILE A 347 19.56 -20.80 -5.16
CA ILE A 347 20.79 -20.10 -4.81
C ILE A 347 21.92 -20.48 -5.78
N GLU A 348 22.69 -19.49 -6.26
CA GLU A 348 23.78 -19.72 -7.21
C GLU A 348 25.15 -19.79 -6.55
N ASP A 349 25.23 -19.48 -5.25
CA ASP A 349 26.46 -19.47 -4.46
C ASP A 349 26.38 -20.45 -3.28
N ASP A 350 27.53 -20.94 -2.87
CA ASP A 350 27.68 -21.66 -1.60
C ASP A 350 27.61 -20.68 -0.43
N VAL A 351 26.70 -20.89 0.52
CA VAL A 351 26.51 -20.05 1.69
C VAL A 351 26.65 -20.87 2.96
N GLY A 352 27.74 -20.67 3.71
CA GLY A 352 27.96 -21.35 4.99
C GLY A 352 27.22 -20.68 6.14
N ASN A 353 26.66 -21.48 7.05
CA ASN A 353 26.06 -21.05 8.31
C ASN A 353 26.55 -21.89 9.49
N SER A 354 27.70 -21.53 10.04
CA SER A 354 28.38 -22.32 11.07
C SER A 354 28.04 -21.92 12.51
N ASP A 355 27.34 -20.81 12.72
CA ASP A 355 27.11 -20.25 14.05
C ASP A 355 25.71 -20.50 14.63
N GLY A 356 24.88 -21.30 13.95
CA GLY A 356 23.61 -21.77 14.45
C GLY A 356 22.55 -20.67 14.61
N ARG A 357 22.66 -19.58 13.85
CA ARG A 357 21.67 -18.49 13.79
C ARG A 357 21.04 -18.44 12.42
N ARG A 358 19.79 -17.97 12.34
CA ARG A 358 19.14 -17.70 11.06
C ARG A 358 19.91 -16.63 10.31
N LEU A 359 20.42 -16.98 9.11
CA LEU A 359 21.18 -16.04 8.29
C LEU A 359 20.27 -15.40 7.24
N PHE A 360 20.29 -14.05 7.19
CA PHE A 360 19.67 -13.24 6.15
C PHE A 360 20.76 -12.78 5.19
N ALA A 361 20.98 -13.55 4.13
CA ALA A 361 22.01 -13.27 3.13
C ALA A 361 21.46 -12.29 2.08
N ARG A 362 22.23 -11.22 1.78
CA ARG A 362 21.87 -10.25 0.75
C ARG A 362 22.09 -10.84 -0.63
N VAL A 363 21.04 -10.88 -1.43
CA VAL A 363 21.04 -11.48 -2.77
C VAL A 363 20.44 -10.57 -3.82
N VAL A 364 20.87 -10.78 -5.06
CA VAL A 364 20.19 -10.29 -6.25
C VAL A 364 19.35 -11.42 -6.81
N VAL A 365 18.04 -11.23 -6.83
CA VAL A 365 17.09 -12.17 -7.41
C VAL A 365 16.82 -11.80 -8.87
N THR A 366 16.93 -12.79 -9.75
CA THR A 366 16.58 -12.68 -11.18
C THR A 366 15.61 -13.79 -11.58
N LYS A 367 14.74 -13.50 -12.54
CA LYS A 367 13.82 -14.51 -13.10
C LYS A 367 14.31 -14.96 -14.47
N ARG A 368 14.53 -16.27 -14.65
CA ARG A 368 14.99 -16.87 -15.89
C ARG A 368 14.18 -18.14 -16.18
N GLY A 369 13.61 -18.26 -17.37
CA GLY A 369 12.82 -19.44 -17.76
C GLY A 369 11.65 -19.76 -16.82
N GLY A 370 11.00 -18.74 -16.25
CA GLY A 370 9.90 -18.91 -15.29
C GLY A 370 10.34 -19.20 -13.84
N GLN A 371 11.64 -19.41 -13.58
CA GLN A 371 12.21 -19.72 -12.28
C GLN A 371 13.03 -18.55 -11.72
N TYR A 372 13.06 -18.40 -10.39
CA TYR A 372 13.85 -17.40 -9.68
C TYR A 372 15.21 -17.97 -9.28
N TYR A 373 16.25 -17.14 -9.44
CA TYR A 373 17.62 -17.41 -9.06
C TYR A 373 18.11 -16.32 -8.12
N ALA A 374 18.89 -16.68 -7.13
CA ALA A 374 19.43 -15.76 -6.12
C ALA A 374 20.96 -15.86 -6.07
N SER A 375 21.65 -14.75 -6.37
CA SER A 375 23.10 -14.65 -6.29
C SER A 375 23.52 -13.70 -5.17
N LEU A 376 24.58 -14.02 -4.43
CA LEU A 376 25.11 -13.14 -3.38
C LEU A 376 25.55 -11.78 -3.94
N THR A 377 25.30 -10.72 -3.19
CA THR A 377 25.78 -9.35 -3.52
C THR A 377 27.28 -9.14 -3.27
N GLY A 378 28.01 -10.18 -2.96
CA GLY A 378 29.42 -10.20 -2.55
C GLY A 378 29.58 -10.39 -1.04
N PRO A 379 30.60 -9.79 -0.39
CA PRO A 379 30.87 -10.00 1.03
C PRO A 379 29.68 -9.67 1.93
N GLN A 380 29.37 -10.58 2.89
CA GLN A 380 28.19 -10.53 3.75
C GLN A 380 28.45 -9.91 5.13
N GLY A 381 29.44 -9.02 5.26
CA GLY A 381 29.74 -8.30 6.51
C GLY A 381 28.63 -7.33 6.91
N SER A 382 28.42 -7.14 8.23
CA SER A 382 27.35 -6.29 8.78
C SER A 382 27.59 -4.78 8.59
N GLY A 383 28.82 -4.38 8.31
CA GLY A 383 29.20 -2.99 8.02
C GLY A 383 29.22 -2.63 6.52
N ILE A 384 28.94 -3.61 5.62
CA ILE A 384 29.06 -3.40 4.16
C ILE A 384 27.72 -2.92 3.61
N LEU A 385 27.39 -1.63 3.81
CA LEU A 385 26.12 -1.04 3.41
C LEU A 385 25.84 -1.17 1.90
N THR A 386 26.89 -1.10 1.06
CA THR A 386 26.77 -1.28 -0.39
C THR A 386 26.21 -2.66 -0.79
N SER A 387 26.32 -3.67 0.09
CA SER A 387 25.72 -4.98 -0.16
C SER A 387 24.18 -4.94 -0.08
N MET A 388 23.62 -4.07 0.77
CA MET A 388 22.16 -3.82 0.82
C MET A 388 21.70 -3.02 -0.40
N ALA A 389 22.46 -2.01 -0.82
CA ALA A 389 22.12 -1.20 -1.99
C ALA A 389 22.08 -2.01 -3.31
N LYS A 390 22.81 -3.12 -3.37
CA LYS A 390 22.80 -4.06 -4.52
C LYS A 390 21.70 -5.11 -4.41
N ALA A 391 21.24 -5.43 -3.20
CA ALA A 391 20.28 -6.49 -2.94
C ALA A 391 18.87 -6.05 -3.30
N ASN A 392 18.09 -6.98 -3.87
CA ASN A 392 16.63 -6.90 -3.97
C ASN A 392 15.93 -8.01 -3.19
N GLY A 393 16.69 -8.84 -2.46
CA GLY A 393 16.17 -9.90 -1.62
C GLY A 393 17.10 -10.30 -0.48
N LEU A 394 16.51 -10.93 0.54
CA LEU A 394 17.21 -11.56 1.66
C LEU A 394 16.95 -13.07 1.61
N ALA A 395 17.97 -13.85 1.22
CA ALA A 395 17.89 -15.31 1.28
C ALA A 395 17.97 -15.77 2.73
N ILE A 396 17.01 -16.61 3.16
CA ILE A 396 16.89 -17.10 4.52
C ILE A 396 17.55 -18.48 4.59
N ILE A 397 18.63 -18.57 5.39
CA ILE A 397 19.24 -19.85 5.71
C ILE A 397 18.88 -20.17 7.18
N PRO A 398 18.14 -21.25 7.44
CA PRO A 398 17.67 -21.59 8.77
C PRO A 398 18.80 -21.82 9.78
N GLU A 399 18.54 -21.57 11.04
CA GLU A 399 19.48 -21.73 12.16
C GLU A 399 19.96 -23.18 12.38
N ASN A 400 19.16 -24.17 12.01
CA ASN A 400 19.49 -25.59 12.09
C ASN A 400 20.25 -26.11 10.85
N SER A 401 20.44 -25.27 9.82
CA SER A 401 21.23 -25.60 8.63
C SER A 401 22.68 -25.18 8.80
N LYS A 402 23.62 -26.00 8.36
CA LYS A 402 25.05 -25.65 8.25
C LYS A 402 25.38 -24.76 7.05
N GLY A 403 24.37 -24.44 6.24
CA GLY A 403 24.49 -23.66 5.02
C GLY A 403 23.69 -24.29 3.89
N VAL A 404 23.84 -23.70 2.71
CA VAL A 404 23.23 -24.15 1.44
C VAL A 404 24.31 -24.18 0.37
N LYS A 405 24.14 -25.02 -0.64
CA LYS A 405 25.00 -25.17 -1.80
C LYS A 405 24.39 -24.53 -3.04
N ALA A 406 25.21 -24.09 -3.95
CA ALA A 406 24.75 -23.68 -5.28
C ALA A 406 23.87 -24.77 -5.90
N GLY A 407 22.68 -24.36 -6.36
CA GLY A 407 21.63 -25.26 -6.85
C GLY A 407 20.53 -25.61 -5.85
N ASP A 408 20.72 -25.36 -4.57
CA ASP A 408 19.68 -25.58 -3.54
C ASP A 408 18.54 -24.55 -3.66
N LYS A 409 17.34 -24.95 -3.20
CA LYS A 409 16.21 -24.02 -3.05
C LYS A 409 16.28 -23.30 -1.71
N VAL A 410 16.10 -21.99 -1.76
CA VAL A 410 16.04 -21.13 -0.58
C VAL A 410 14.82 -20.22 -0.65
N GLU A 411 14.28 -19.90 0.51
CA GLU A 411 13.28 -18.84 0.67
C GLU A 411 13.98 -17.48 0.60
N VAL A 412 13.41 -16.56 -0.16
CA VAL A 412 13.95 -15.19 -0.29
C VAL A 412 12.84 -14.18 0.01
N GLN A 413 13.02 -13.39 1.05
CA GLN A 413 12.19 -12.21 1.32
C GLN A 413 12.55 -11.11 0.32
N MET A 414 11.57 -10.58 -0.42
CA MET A 414 11.79 -9.58 -1.44
C MET A 414 11.81 -8.18 -0.84
N LEU A 415 12.87 -7.42 -1.10
CA LEU A 415 13.03 -6.05 -0.58
C LEU A 415 12.31 -5.00 -1.43
N ASP A 416 12.16 -5.24 -2.74
CA ASP A 416 11.64 -4.27 -3.71
C ASP A 416 10.15 -4.40 -3.98
N TRP A 417 9.54 -5.52 -3.56
CA TRP A 417 8.13 -5.77 -3.83
C TRP A 417 7.25 -4.95 -2.91
N VAL A 418 6.18 -4.40 -3.50
CA VAL A 418 5.16 -3.67 -2.76
C VAL A 418 4.34 -4.68 -1.94
N GLU A 419 4.12 -4.34 -0.69
CA GLU A 419 3.30 -5.11 0.24
C GLU A 419 1.85 -4.62 0.10
N GLU A 420 0.99 -5.49 -0.42
CA GLU A 420 -0.45 -5.25 -0.52
C GLU A 420 -1.19 -5.78 0.72
#